data_3a822477e3d96a9e120c035110aeb506
#
_entry.id   3a822477e3d96a9e120c035110aeb506
#
_cell.length_a   1.000
_cell.length_b   1.000
_cell.length_c   1.000
_cell.angle_alpha   90.00
_cell.angle_beta   90.00
_cell.angle_gamma   90.00
#
_symmetry.space_group_name_H-M   'P 1'
#
loop_
_entity.id
_entity.type
_entity.pdbx_description
1 polymer ?
#
loop_
_entity_poly.entity_id
_entity_poly.type
_entity_poly.pdbx_seq_one_letter_code
_entity_poly.pdbx_strand_id
1 'polypeptide(L)'
;HRIATTAALSSDARTLTLVGGGDPTLSETALRTMAGKAAEALREDDKDSVRLTYDTSRYTGPVLHPISPNENIAPVTALMVNEGRLDDTDRGVADRSEDPAGDAARTFAAQLEKAGVKVTGEPREARADDKARTVATHRSAPLSALVERTLTNSDNDIAEALARQTAIAKGEKASFAGARRAVTNELKKLRIPVADAHFADGSGLDRKGRVTPALLTALLARAADP
;
A
#
# COMPACT_ATOMS: atom_id res chain seq x y z
N HIS A 1 3.80 5.85 13.85
CA HIS A 1 4.26 5.60 12.49
C HIS A 1 3.13 5.83 11.49
N ARG A 2 3.49 6.21 10.23
CA ARG A 2 2.58 6.45 9.10
C ARG A 2 3.23 5.91 7.84
N ILE A 3 2.44 5.39 6.92
CA ILE A 3 2.92 4.94 5.62
C ILE A 3 3.03 6.16 4.70
N ALA A 4 4.14 6.27 3.95
CA ALA A 4 4.39 7.41 3.08
C ALA A 4 4.35 7.01 1.60
N THR A 5 3.49 7.68 0.82
CA THR A 5 3.52 7.69 -0.65
C THR A 5 4.22 8.96 -1.10
N THR A 6 5.14 8.87 -2.06
CA THR A 6 5.94 10.01 -2.49
C THR A 6 5.89 10.21 -4.00
N ALA A 7 6.10 11.44 -4.44
CA ALA A 7 6.42 11.75 -5.83
C ALA A 7 7.88 12.17 -5.91
N ALA A 8 8.66 11.45 -6.69
CA ALA A 8 10.10 11.62 -6.83
C ALA A 8 10.44 12.10 -8.24
N LEU A 9 11.10 13.25 -8.35
CA LEU A 9 11.48 13.87 -9.62
C LEU A 9 12.93 13.54 -9.93
N SER A 10 13.19 13.04 -11.15
CA SER A 10 14.53 12.76 -11.65
C SER A 10 15.41 14.03 -11.65
N SER A 11 16.72 13.85 -11.61
CA SER A 11 17.68 14.98 -11.56
C SER A 11 17.62 15.90 -12.79
N ASP A 12 17.17 15.39 -13.94
CA ASP A 12 16.96 16.16 -15.17
C ASP A 12 15.55 16.76 -15.28
N ALA A 13 14.71 16.55 -14.28
CA ALA A 13 13.32 16.97 -14.19
C ALA A 13 12.43 16.49 -15.36
N ARG A 14 12.79 15.36 -16.00
CA ARG A 14 12.02 14.82 -17.14
C ARG A 14 11.12 13.66 -16.76
N THR A 15 11.39 13.00 -15.63
CA THR A 15 10.61 11.85 -15.16
C THR A 15 10.16 12.09 -13.72
N LEU A 16 8.87 11.99 -13.50
CA LEU A 16 8.26 11.98 -12.15
C LEU A 16 7.81 10.56 -11.85
N THR A 17 8.20 10.03 -10.70
CA THR A 17 7.82 8.68 -10.27
C THR A 17 6.90 8.77 -9.05
N LEU A 18 5.69 8.24 -9.17
CA LEU A 18 4.80 8.05 -8.01
C LEU A 18 5.21 6.76 -7.28
N VAL A 19 5.79 6.89 -6.10
CA VAL A 19 6.34 5.77 -5.33
C VAL A 19 5.35 5.32 -4.27
N GLY A 20 4.86 4.12 -4.40
CA GLY A 20 3.92 3.52 -3.45
C GLY A 20 4.57 3.15 -2.12
N GLY A 21 3.98 3.62 -1.02
CA GLY A 21 4.41 3.28 0.34
C GLY A 21 3.77 2.02 0.91
N GLY A 22 2.71 1.53 0.26
CA GLY A 22 1.88 0.44 0.76
C GLY A 22 0.72 0.92 1.63
N ASP A 23 0.23 2.13 1.40
CA ASP A 23 -1.00 2.66 2.00
C ASP A 23 -2.19 2.36 1.10
N PRO A 24 -3.08 1.40 1.45
CA PRO A 24 -4.24 1.09 0.64
C PRO A 24 -5.33 2.17 0.73
N THR A 25 -5.25 3.04 1.73
CA THR A 25 -6.25 4.09 2.00
C THR A 25 -5.93 5.43 1.33
N LEU A 26 -4.91 5.47 0.45
CA LEU A 26 -4.56 6.66 -0.32
C LEU A 26 -5.80 7.15 -1.09
N SER A 27 -6.14 8.44 -0.95
CA SER A 27 -7.32 9.00 -1.59
C SER A 27 -6.97 9.84 -2.84
N GLU A 28 -7.94 10.02 -3.72
CA GLU A 28 -7.80 10.95 -4.86
C GLU A 28 -7.48 12.39 -4.40
N THR A 29 -8.05 12.82 -3.27
CA THR A 29 -7.75 14.13 -2.69
C THR A 29 -6.28 14.24 -2.28
N ALA A 30 -5.70 13.17 -1.74
CA ALA A 30 -4.27 13.12 -1.44
C ALA A 30 -3.43 13.19 -2.72
N LEU A 31 -3.79 12.44 -3.76
CA LEU A 31 -3.12 12.50 -5.06
C LEU A 31 -3.22 13.90 -5.68
N ARG A 32 -4.37 14.55 -5.62
CA ARG A 32 -4.54 15.93 -6.10
C ARG A 32 -3.61 16.89 -5.37
N THR A 33 -3.50 16.77 -4.05
CA THR A 33 -2.59 17.60 -3.25
C THR A 33 -1.13 17.35 -3.62
N MET A 34 -0.76 16.09 -3.81
CA MET A 34 0.60 15.71 -4.25
C MET A 34 0.90 16.23 -5.66
N ALA A 35 -0.07 16.14 -6.58
CA ALA A 35 0.08 16.64 -7.94
C ALA A 35 0.30 18.16 -7.98
N GLY A 36 -0.41 18.93 -7.14
CA GLY A 36 -0.19 20.36 -7.00
C GLY A 36 1.25 20.70 -6.60
N LYS A 37 1.77 20.03 -5.56
CA LYS A 37 3.16 20.20 -5.11
C LYS A 37 4.19 19.77 -6.16
N ALA A 38 3.93 18.67 -6.88
CA ALA A 38 4.80 18.22 -7.95
C ALA A 38 4.81 19.22 -9.12
N ALA A 39 3.65 19.79 -9.45
CA ALA A 39 3.53 20.84 -10.48
C ALA A 39 4.27 22.13 -10.08
N GLU A 40 4.25 22.50 -8.81
CA GLU A 40 5.05 23.63 -8.30
C GLU A 40 6.55 23.36 -8.47
N ALA A 41 7.01 22.19 -8.06
CA ALA A 41 8.42 21.79 -8.21
C ALA A 41 8.88 21.72 -9.68
N LEU A 42 8.02 21.29 -10.58
CA LEU A 42 8.31 21.28 -12.01
C LEU A 42 8.43 22.70 -12.58
N ARG A 43 7.56 23.63 -12.17
CA ARG A 43 7.66 25.05 -12.59
C ARG A 43 8.92 25.72 -12.05
N GLU A 44 9.38 25.38 -10.85
CA GLU A 44 10.67 25.86 -10.32
C GLU A 44 11.86 25.39 -11.17
N ASP A 45 11.74 24.23 -11.85
CA ASP A 45 12.73 23.69 -12.77
C ASP A 45 12.46 24.14 -14.25
N ASP A 46 11.57 25.11 -14.49
CA ASP A 46 11.16 25.57 -15.83
C ASP A 46 10.62 24.43 -16.72
N LYS A 47 9.84 23.50 -16.13
CA LYS A 47 9.20 22.38 -16.83
C LYS A 47 7.68 22.52 -16.84
N ASP A 48 7.11 22.38 -18.01
CA ASP A 48 5.66 22.33 -18.27
C ASP A 48 5.15 20.91 -18.59
N SER A 49 6.08 19.97 -18.75
CA SER A 49 5.77 18.59 -19.12
C SER A 49 6.70 17.58 -18.46
N VAL A 50 6.18 16.37 -18.23
CA VAL A 50 6.92 15.30 -17.57
C VAL A 50 6.45 13.93 -18.07
N ARG A 51 7.35 12.95 -18.08
CA ARG A 51 6.99 11.53 -18.18
C ARG A 51 6.62 11.04 -16.78
N LEU A 52 5.45 10.40 -16.65
CA LEU A 52 5.06 9.79 -15.38
C LEU A 52 5.41 8.30 -15.37
N THR A 53 6.03 7.86 -14.28
CA THR A 53 6.21 6.45 -13.93
C THR A 53 5.63 6.19 -12.54
N TYR A 54 5.44 4.90 -12.19
CA TYR A 54 5.04 4.52 -10.84
C TYR A 54 5.87 3.34 -10.34
N ASP A 55 6.15 3.31 -9.04
CA ASP A 55 7.03 2.35 -8.41
C ASP A 55 6.26 1.56 -7.34
N THR A 56 6.11 0.25 -7.57
CA THR A 56 5.48 -0.69 -6.63
C THR A 56 6.52 -1.59 -5.93
N SER A 57 7.82 -1.39 -6.19
CA SER A 57 8.91 -2.28 -5.78
C SER A 57 9.09 -2.44 -4.27
N ARG A 58 8.36 -1.65 -3.47
CA ARG A 58 8.30 -1.82 -2.01
C ARG A 58 7.71 -3.17 -1.61
N TYR A 59 6.80 -3.71 -2.41
CA TYR A 59 6.27 -5.06 -2.25
C TYR A 59 6.89 -6.00 -3.28
N THR A 60 6.91 -7.29 -2.99
CA THR A 60 7.54 -8.30 -3.84
C THR A 60 6.69 -9.57 -3.92
N GLY A 61 6.92 -10.36 -4.96
CA GLY A 61 6.19 -11.60 -5.19
C GLY A 61 4.83 -11.38 -5.84
N PRO A 62 3.95 -12.39 -5.84
CA PRO A 62 2.64 -12.28 -6.44
C PRO A 62 1.81 -11.16 -5.83
N VAL A 63 1.15 -10.38 -6.68
CA VAL A 63 0.19 -9.34 -6.26
C VAL A 63 -1.21 -9.92 -6.03
N LEU A 64 -1.58 -10.95 -6.80
CA LEU A 64 -2.88 -11.61 -6.62
C LEU A 64 -2.90 -12.42 -5.33
N HIS A 65 -3.96 -12.24 -4.55
CA HIS A 65 -4.22 -13.03 -3.36
C HIS A 65 -4.47 -14.51 -3.76
N PRO A 66 -4.03 -15.51 -2.95
CA PRO A 66 -4.19 -16.94 -3.27
C PRO A 66 -5.62 -17.41 -3.53
N ILE A 67 -6.62 -16.67 -3.02
CA ILE A 67 -8.05 -16.99 -3.29
C ILE A 67 -8.56 -16.44 -4.62
N SER A 68 -7.67 -15.85 -5.45
CA SER A 68 -8.02 -15.23 -6.74
C SER A 68 -8.73 -13.86 -6.60
N PRO A 69 -8.88 -13.09 -7.69
CA PRO A 69 -9.61 -11.83 -7.66
C PRO A 69 -11.04 -12.03 -7.15
N ASN A 70 -11.47 -11.18 -6.24
CA ASN A 70 -12.83 -11.16 -5.71
C ASN A 70 -13.16 -9.79 -5.10
N GLU A 71 -14.42 -9.61 -4.75
CA GLU A 71 -14.97 -8.35 -4.22
C GLU A 71 -14.47 -7.99 -2.81
N ASN A 72 -13.71 -8.87 -2.13
CA ASN A 72 -13.24 -8.65 -0.78
C ASN A 72 -11.81 -8.12 -0.69
N ILE A 73 -11.02 -8.20 -1.77
CA ILE A 73 -9.63 -7.77 -1.79
C ILE A 73 -9.14 -7.47 -3.21
N ALA A 74 -8.46 -6.36 -3.37
CA ALA A 74 -7.74 -6.01 -4.59
C ALA A 74 -6.41 -6.77 -4.74
N PRO A 75 -5.77 -6.74 -5.90
CA PRO A 75 -4.36 -7.11 -6.02
C PRO A 75 -3.50 -6.34 -5.01
N VAL A 76 -2.72 -7.07 -4.18
CA VAL A 76 -1.94 -6.51 -3.07
C VAL A 76 -0.68 -5.85 -3.62
N THR A 77 -0.76 -4.57 -3.90
CA THR A 77 0.33 -3.76 -4.43
C THR A 77 0.71 -2.62 -3.47
N ALA A 78 1.93 -2.10 -3.61
CA ALA A 78 2.40 -1.00 -2.77
C ALA A 78 1.76 0.36 -3.11
N LEU A 79 1.07 0.46 -4.23
CA LEU A 79 0.39 1.66 -4.70
C LEU A 79 -1.04 1.32 -5.12
N MET A 80 -2.02 1.96 -4.50
CA MET A 80 -3.43 1.90 -4.90
C MET A 80 -4.17 3.11 -4.34
N VAL A 81 -5.34 3.41 -4.89
CA VAL A 81 -6.27 4.42 -4.37
C VAL A 81 -7.49 3.72 -3.84
N ASN A 82 -7.94 4.13 -2.66
CA ASN A 82 -9.17 3.64 -2.03
C ASN A 82 -9.30 2.10 -2.11
N GLU A 83 -8.25 1.35 -1.74
CA GLU A 83 -8.24 -0.12 -1.74
C GLU A 83 -8.57 -0.74 -3.11
N GLY A 84 -8.31 0.00 -4.20
CA GLY A 84 -8.65 -0.45 -5.56
C GLY A 84 -10.16 -0.60 -5.82
N ARG A 85 -11.02 -0.01 -5.01
CA ARG A 85 -12.48 -0.03 -5.19
C ARG A 85 -12.88 0.71 -6.45
N LEU A 86 -13.85 0.17 -7.17
CA LEU A 86 -14.43 0.78 -8.37
C LEU A 86 -15.67 1.62 -8.06
N ASP A 87 -16.03 1.73 -6.79
CA ASP A 87 -17.10 2.60 -6.28
C ASP A 87 -16.56 3.57 -5.23
N ASP A 88 -17.41 4.47 -4.74
CA ASP A 88 -17.06 5.49 -3.75
C ASP A 88 -17.18 5.01 -2.30
N THR A 89 -17.37 3.71 -2.07
CA THR A 89 -17.45 3.16 -0.72
C THR A 89 -16.06 3.09 -0.06
N ASP A 90 -16.04 3.13 1.26
CA ASP A 90 -14.82 3.05 2.06
C ASP A 90 -14.72 1.76 2.90
N ARG A 91 -15.68 0.83 2.75
CA ARG A 91 -15.75 -0.42 3.53
C ARG A 91 -16.72 -1.42 2.90
N GLY A 92 -16.62 -2.68 3.34
CA GLY A 92 -17.48 -3.75 2.86
C GLY A 92 -17.05 -4.30 1.50
N VAL A 93 -17.92 -5.05 0.90
CA VAL A 93 -17.73 -5.68 -0.41
C VAL A 93 -17.86 -4.63 -1.51
N ALA A 94 -16.99 -4.66 -2.50
CA ALA A 94 -17.03 -3.81 -3.69
C ALA A 94 -16.24 -4.45 -4.82
N ASP A 95 -16.59 -4.16 -6.06
CA ASP A 95 -15.78 -4.51 -7.22
C ASP A 95 -14.37 -3.89 -7.08
N ARG A 96 -13.36 -4.63 -7.48
CA ARG A 96 -11.97 -4.21 -7.37
C ARG A 96 -11.32 -4.06 -8.74
N SER A 97 -10.45 -3.07 -8.86
CA SER A 97 -9.58 -2.92 -10.02
C SER A 97 -8.65 -4.13 -10.17
N GLU A 98 -8.43 -4.57 -11.39
CA GLU A 98 -7.41 -5.58 -11.71
C GLU A 98 -6.00 -4.98 -11.76
N ASP A 99 -5.89 -3.65 -11.94
CA ASP A 99 -4.63 -2.89 -12.01
C ASP A 99 -4.67 -1.64 -11.09
N PRO A 100 -4.78 -1.80 -9.77
CA PRO A 100 -4.94 -0.67 -8.86
C PRO A 100 -3.73 0.29 -8.85
N ALA A 101 -2.53 -0.19 -9.19
CA ALA A 101 -1.35 0.66 -9.26
C ALA A 101 -1.34 1.53 -10.51
N GLY A 102 -1.69 0.96 -11.67
CA GLY A 102 -1.86 1.71 -12.91
C GLY A 102 -3.00 2.73 -12.81
N ASP A 103 -4.12 2.37 -12.16
CA ASP A 103 -5.24 3.30 -11.94
C ASP A 103 -4.83 4.48 -11.05
N ALA A 104 -4.09 4.21 -9.98
CA ALA A 104 -3.53 5.28 -9.14
C ALA A 104 -2.61 6.22 -9.93
N ALA A 105 -1.79 5.66 -10.81
CA ALA A 105 -0.90 6.45 -11.67
C ALA A 105 -1.68 7.26 -12.71
N ARG A 106 -2.71 6.69 -13.34
CA ARG A 106 -3.61 7.40 -14.27
C ARG A 106 -4.37 8.53 -13.57
N THR A 107 -4.88 8.28 -12.37
CA THR A 107 -5.51 9.28 -11.52
C THR A 107 -4.54 10.42 -11.20
N PHE A 108 -3.30 10.09 -10.83
CA PHE A 108 -2.28 11.10 -10.53
C PHE A 108 -1.89 11.92 -11.77
N ALA A 109 -1.79 11.27 -12.96
CA ALA A 109 -1.57 11.94 -14.24
C ALA A 109 -2.66 12.99 -14.52
N ALA A 110 -3.93 12.61 -14.39
CA ALA A 110 -5.05 13.51 -14.59
C ALA A 110 -5.03 14.70 -13.60
N GLN A 111 -4.58 14.49 -12.36
CA GLN A 111 -4.43 15.58 -11.39
C GLN A 111 -3.25 16.50 -11.72
N LEU A 112 -2.13 15.99 -12.29
CA LEU A 112 -1.02 16.79 -12.79
C LEU A 112 -1.46 17.68 -13.97
N GLU A 113 -2.24 17.13 -14.90
CA GLU A 113 -2.78 17.89 -16.03
C GLU A 113 -3.72 19.01 -15.56
N LYS A 114 -4.59 18.74 -14.59
CA LYS A 114 -5.42 19.78 -13.95
C LYS A 114 -4.57 20.84 -13.24
N ALA A 115 -3.38 20.48 -12.77
CA ALA A 115 -2.42 21.42 -12.18
C ALA A 115 -1.55 22.14 -13.22
N GLY A 116 -1.79 21.93 -14.54
CA GLY A 116 -1.12 22.63 -15.62
C GLY A 116 0.18 21.99 -16.09
N VAL A 117 0.45 20.73 -15.74
CA VAL A 117 1.61 19.97 -16.19
C VAL A 117 1.18 18.92 -17.22
N LYS A 118 1.75 18.96 -18.42
CA LYS A 118 1.47 17.96 -19.45
C LYS A 118 2.16 16.63 -19.11
N VAL A 119 1.38 15.55 -19.03
CA VAL A 119 1.93 14.20 -18.92
C VAL A 119 2.18 13.61 -20.30
N THR A 120 3.40 13.17 -20.58
CA THR A 120 3.79 12.63 -21.87
C THR A 120 3.71 11.11 -21.90
N GLY A 121 2.78 10.58 -22.72
CA GLY A 121 2.52 9.14 -22.84
C GLY A 121 1.79 8.56 -21.63
N GLU A 122 1.51 7.28 -21.70
CA GLU A 122 0.86 6.54 -20.61
C GLU A 122 1.84 6.30 -19.45
N PRO A 123 1.38 6.40 -18.19
CA PRO A 123 2.17 6.02 -17.02
C PRO A 123 2.65 4.57 -17.12
N ARG A 124 3.91 4.31 -16.75
CA ARG A 124 4.50 2.96 -16.81
C ARG A 124 5.12 2.59 -15.47
N GLU A 125 5.06 1.32 -15.14
CA GLU A 125 5.77 0.82 -13.98
C GLU A 125 7.28 0.89 -14.19
N ALA A 126 7.95 1.55 -13.26
CA ALA A 126 9.41 1.64 -13.22
C ALA A 126 9.86 2.02 -11.80
N ARG A 127 11.00 1.46 -11.37
CA ARG A 127 11.60 1.85 -10.09
C ARG A 127 12.07 3.30 -10.14
N ALA A 128 11.85 4.03 -9.06
CA ALA A 128 12.35 5.39 -8.91
C ALA A 128 13.89 5.42 -8.98
N ASP A 129 14.43 6.45 -9.62
CA ASP A 129 15.87 6.69 -9.65
C ASP A 129 16.37 6.98 -8.22
N ASP A 130 17.48 6.34 -7.82
CA ASP A 130 18.07 6.53 -6.49
C ASP A 130 18.54 7.98 -6.24
N LYS A 131 18.74 8.76 -7.32
CA LYS A 131 19.11 10.20 -7.28
C LYS A 131 17.91 11.13 -7.39
N ALA A 132 16.70 10.59 -7.54
CA ALA A 132 15.49 11.41 -7.64
C ALA A 132 15.23 12.14 -6.32
N ARG A 133 14.85 13.42 -6.42
CA ARG A 133 14.42 14.20 -5.24
C ARG A 133 12.94 14.02 -4.99
N THR A 134 12.56 13.87 -3.74
CA THR A 134 11.14 13.85 -3.35
C THR A 134 10.57 15.28 -3.44
N VAL A 135 9.54 15.46 -4.26
CA VAL A 135 8.86 16.75 -4.47
C VAL A 135 7.50 16.82 -3.78
N ALA A 136 6.88 15.66 -3.51
CA ALA A 136 5.65 15.59 -2.74
C ALA A 136 5.64 14.34 -1.88
N THR A 137 5.00 14.44 -0.72
CA THR A 137 4.78 13.31 0.20
C THR A 137 3.37 13.39 0.75
N HIS A 138 2.66 12.27 0.66
CA HIS A 138 1.47 11.99 1.45
C HIS A 138 1.82 10.99 2.56
N ARG A 139 1.18 11.13 3.73
CA ARG A 139 1.31 10.20 4.85
C ARG A 139 -0.07 9.69 5.23
N SER A 140 -0.21 8.39 5.33
CA SER A 140 -1.45 7.73 5.78
C SER A 140 -1.94 8.25 7.13
N ALA A 141 -3.12 7.84 7.54
CA ALA A 141 -3.52 7.84 8.95
C ALA A 141 -2.45 7.13 9.82
N PRO A 142 -2.38 7.38 11.13
CA PRO A 142 -1.50 6.62 12.03
C PRO A 142 -1.77 5.12 11.92
N LEU A 143 -0.73 4.28 12.11
CA LEU A 143 -0.91 2.82 12.09
C LEU A 143 -1.99 2.35 13.08
N SER A 144 -2.12 3.00 14.24
CA SER A 144 -3.19 2.70 15.21
C SER A 144 -4.59 2.84 14.60
N ALA A 145 -4.83 3.91 13.82
CA ALA A 145 -6.12 4.11 13.16
C ALA A 145 -6.35 3.09 12.01
N LEU A 146 -5.29 2.70 11.30
CA LEU A 146 -5.39 1.63 10.30
C LEU A 146 -5.71 0.28 10.95
N VAL A 147 -5.09 -0.04 12.08
CA VAL A 147 -5.38 -1.26 12.87
C VAL A 147 -6.82 -1.22 13.37
N GLU A 148 -7.26 -0.12 13.96
CA GLU A 148 -8.63 0.06 14.43
C GLU A 148 -9.64 -0.14 13.29
N ARG A 149 -9.42 0.50 12.13
CA ARG A 149 -10.27 0.34 10.94
C ARG A 149 -10.31 -1.11 10.46
N THR A 150 -9.14 -1.77 10.42
CA THR A 150 -9.04 -3.19 10.04
C THR A 150 -9.90 -4.06 10.94
N LEU A 151 -9.79 -3.90 12.25
CA LEU A 151 -10.51 -4.70 13.22
C LEU A 151 -12.02 -4.39 13.25
N THR A 152 -12.39 -3.13 13.09
CA THR A 152 -13.78 -2.67 13.12
C THR A 152 -14.57 -3.10 11.88
N ASN A 153 -13.95 -3.00 10.70
CA ASN A 153 -14.61 -3.23 9.43
C ASN A 153 -14.26 -4.59 8.81
N SER A 154 -13.36 -5.36 9.43
CA SER A 154 -12.81 -6.59 8.84
C SER A 154 -12.18 -6.33 7.47
N ASP A 155 -11.34 -5.30 7.39
CA ASP A 155 -10.78 -4.78 6.15
C ASP A 155 -9.57 -5.61 5.70
N ASN A 156 -9.74 -6.34 4.60
CA ASN A 156 -8.74 -7.28 4.11
C ASN A 156 -7.57 -6.60 3.41
N ASP A 157 -7.81 -5.51 2.68
CA ASP A 157 -6.78 -4.75 1.98
C ASP A 157 -5.81 -4.11 2.97
N ILE A 158 -6.33 -3.50 4.04
CA ILE A 158 -5.51 -2.94 5.11
C ILE A 158 -4.79 -4.06 5.87
N ALA A 159 -5.43 -5.20 6.15
CA ALA A 159 -4.80 -6.32 6.83
C ALA A 159 -3.58 -6.86 6.07
N GLU A 160 -3.69 -7.05 4.76
CA GLU A 160 -2.56 -7.44 3.91
C GLU A 160 -1.45 -6.38 3.87
N ALA A 161 -1.83 -5.10 3.78
CA ALA A 161 -0.86 -4.01 3.82
C ALA A 161 -0.10 -3.99 5.16
N LEU A 162 -0.78 -4.13 6.30
CA LEU A 162 -0.15 -4.19 7.62
C LEU A 162 0.78 -5.40 7.75
N ALA A 163 0.40 -6.55 7.20
CA ALA A 163 1.25 -7.75 7.18
C ALA A 163 2.53 -7.51 6.35
N ARG A 164 2.44 -6.82 5.18
CA ARG A 164 3.58 -6.41 4.37
C ARG A 164 4.47 -5.40 5.10
N GLN A 165 3.88 -4.40 5.77
CA GLN A 165 4.63 -3.42 6.56
C GLN A 165 5.34 -4.10 7.75
N THR A 166 4.73 -5.10 8.36
CA THR A 166 5.37 -5.92 9.40
C THR A 166 6.60 -6.66 8.84
N ALA A 167 6.49 -7.25 7.66
CA ALA A 167 7.63 -7.88 6.98
C ALA A 167 8.78 -6.89 6.78
N ILE A 168 8.49 -5.71 6.23
CA ILE A 168 9.49 -4.65 6.02
C ILE A 168 10.16 -4.25 7.34
N ALA A 169 9.37 -4.01 8.38
CA ALA A 169 9.88 -3.60 9.70
C ALA A 169 10.78 -4.66 10.36
N LYS A 170 10.66 -5.92 9.93
CA LYS A 170 11.46 -7.05 10.44
C LYS A 170 12.57 -7.49 9.48
N GLY A 171 12.84 -6.74 8.41
CA GLY A 171 13.88 -7.05 7.44
C GLY A 171 13.54 -8.24 6.52
N GLU A 172 12.28 -8.63 6.47
CA GLU A 172 11.78 -9.66 5.57
C GLU A 172 11.30 -9.06 4.23
N LYS A 173 11.28 -9.89 3.19
CA LYS A 173 10.67 -9.47 1.92
C LYS A 173 9.18 -9.19 2.12
N ALA A 174 8.68 -8.08 1.61
CA ALA A 174 7.27 -7.71 1.67
C ALA A 174 6.44 -8.54 0.68
N SER A 175 6.32 -9.83 0.94
CA SER A 175 5.56 -10.83 0.20
C SER A 175 4.66 -11.62 1.14
N PHE A 176 3.69 -12.39 0.64
CA PHE A 176 2.87 -13.27 1.50
C PHE A 176 3.73 -14.16 2.39
N ALA A 177 4.78 -14.78 1.82
CA ALA A 177 5.68 -15.63 2.57
C ALA A 177 6.51 -14.87 3.63
N GLY A 178 7.01 -13.67 3.29
CA GLY A 178 7.78 -12.85 4.23
C GLY A 178 6.90 -12.29 5.35
N ALA A 179 5.70 -11.85 5.03
CA ALA A 179 4.71 -11.40 6.02
C ALA A 179 4.38 -12.51 7.02
N ARG A 180 4.10 -13.73 6.52
CA ARG A 180 3.88 -14.91 7.38
C ARG A 180 5.05 -15.15 8.32
N ARG A 181 6.31 -15.14 7.82
CA ARG A 181 7.49 -15.33 8.67
C ARG A 181 7.61 -14.24 9.73
N ALA A 182 7.45 -12.99 9.33
CA ALA A 182 7.54 -11.84 10.24
C ALA A 182 6.50 -11.92 11.35
N VAL A 183 5.24 -12.14 11.01
CA VAL A 183 4.13 -12.28 11.98
C VAL A 183 4.39 -13.46 12.92
N THR A 184 4.71 -14.65 12.38
CA THR A 184 5.00 -15.84 13.20
C THR A 184 6.13 -15.58 14.19
N ASN A 185 7.22 -14.93 13.75
CA ASN A 185 8.38 -14.65 14.58
C ASN A 185 8.05 -13.62 15.68
N GLU A 186 7.25 -12.61 15.38
CA GLU A 186 6.83 -11.63 16.40
C GLU A 186 5.91 -12.25 17.43
N LEU A 187 4.96 -13.09 17.04
CA LEU A 187 4.11 -13.81 17.97
C LEU A 187 4.91 -14.74 18.89
N LYS A 188 5.95 -15.42 18.36
CA LYS A 188 6.88 -16.21 19.19
C LYS A 188 7.63 -15.35 20.22
N LYS A 189 8.12 -14.17 19.82
CA LYS A 189 8.78 -13.23 20.76
C LYS A 189 7.84 -12.76 21.86
N LEU A 190 6.56 -12.58 21.53
CA LEU A 190 5.51 -12.24 22.49
C LEU A 190 5.04 -13.44 23.34
N ARG A 191 5.66 -14.62 23.15
CA ARG A 191 5.31 -15.88 23.83
C ARG A 191 3.89 -16.36 23.54
N ILE A 192 3.34 -16.01 22.37
CA ILE A 192 2.07 -16.52 21.90
C ILE A 192 2.26 -17.94 21.34
N PRO A 193 1.41 -18.93 21.68
CA PRO A 193 1.56 -20.29 21.21
C PRO A 193 1.20 -20.41 19.72
N VAL A 194 2.20 -20.56 18.86
CA VAL A 194 2.06 -20.61 17.39
C VAL A 194 2.42 -21.98 16.79
N ALA A 195 2.71 -23.00 17.60
CA ALA A 195 3.19 -24.28 17.11
C ALA A 195 2.22 -24.95 16.13
N ASP A 196 0.93 -24.87 16.37
CA ASP A 196 -0.13 -25.45 15.56
C ASP A 196 -0.84 -24.39 14.68
N ALA A 197 -0.25 -23.20 14.54
CA ALA A 197 -0.79 -22.15 13.71
C ALA A 197 -0.15 -22.15 12.32
N HIS A 198 -0.96 -21.81 11.31
CA HIS A 198 -0.50 -21.55 9.96
C HIS A 198 -1.14 -20.26 9.45
N PHE A 199 -0.33 -19.23 9.28
CA PHE A 199 -0.77 -17.95 8.70
C PHE A 199 -0.55 -18.04 7.18
N ALA A 200 -1.61 -18.24 6.41
CA ALA A 200 -1.50 -18.33 4.96
C ALA A 200 -1.31 -16.94 4.32
N ASP A 201 -1.95 -15.93 4.91
CA ASP A 201 -2.00 -14.54 4.47
C ASP A 201 -2.07 -13.58 5.68
N GLY A 202 -2.26 -12.29 5.44
CA GLY A 202 -2.47 -11.27 6.48
C GLY A 202 -3.94 -11.05 6.82
N SER A 203 -4.85 -11.31 5.87
CA SER A 203 -6.29 -11.04 5.99
C SER A 203 -7.08 -12.19 6.60
N GLY A 204 -6.58 -13.43 6.49
CA GLY A 204 -7.30 -14.64 6.90
C GLY A 204 -8.32 -15.12 5.87
N LEU A 205 -8.33 -14.59 4.65
CA LEU A 205 -9.22 -15.03 3.57
C LEU A 205 -8.82 -16.41 3.02
N ASP A 206 -7.54 -16.76 3.02
CA ASP A 206 -7.10 -18.07 2.57
C ASP A 206 -7.47 -19.15 3.60
N ARG A 207 -8.37 -20.06 3.21
CA ARG A 207 -8.85 -21.18 4.05
C ARG A 207 -7.77 -22.15 4.49
N LYS A 208 -6.55 -22.03 3.98
CA LYS A 208 -5.37 -22.75 4.48
C LYS A 208 -4.87 -22.17 5.81
N GLY A 209 -5.27 -20.93 6.16
CA GLY A 209 -5.01 -20.32 7.45
C GLY A 209 -5.60 -21.14 8.58
N ARG A 210 -4.84 -21.37 9.66
CA ARG A 210 -5.26 -22.10 10.85
C ARG A 210 -4.70 -21.44 12.10
N VAL A 211 -5.57 -21.19 13.05
CA VAL A 211 -5.20 -20.68 14.37
C VAL A 211 -5.94 -21.46 15.44
N THR A 212 -5.32 -21.66 16.59
CA THR A 212 -5.95 -22.37 17.72
C THR A 212 -6.69 -21.39 18.61
N PRO A 213 -7.74 -21.83 19.34
CA PRO A 213 -8.37 -21.02 20.38
C PRO A 213 -7.37 -20.52 21.43
N ALA A 214 -6.40 -21.35 21.81
CA ALA A 214 -5.35 -20.99 22.76
C ALA A 214 -4.48 -19.82 22.25
N LEU A 215 -4.13 -19.79 20.94
CA LEU A 215 -3.41 -18.68 20.33
C LEU A 215 -4.24 -17.39 20.41
N LEU A 216 -5.52 -17.45 20.02
CA LEU A 216 -6.41 -16.28 20.03
C LEU A 216 -6.60 -15.74 21.45
N THR A 217 -6.84 -16.61 22.43
CA THR A 217 -6.98 -16.21 23.84
C THR A 217 -5.69 -15.56 24.37
N ALA A 218 -4.53 -16.15 24.09
CA ALA A 218 -3.25 -15.58 24.51
C ALA A 218 -2.96 -14.23 23.84
N LEU A 219 -3.32 -14.08 22.56
CA LEU A 219 -3.16 -12.83 21.82
C LEU A 219 -4.06 -11.73 22.40
N LEU A 220 -5.34 -12.03 22.65
CA LEU A 220 -6.28 -11.08 23.24
C LEU A 220 -5.86 -10.67 24.66
N ALA A 221 -5.43 -11.63 25.48
CA ALA A 221 -4.89 -11.32 26.82
C ALA A 221 -3.67 -10.40 26.73
N ARG A 222 -2.74 -10.68 25.79
CA ARG A 222 -1.55 -9.83 25.56
C ARG A 222 -1.90 -8.44 25.05
N ALA A 223 -2.91 -8.31 24.20
CA ALA A 223 -3.36 -7.03 23.67
C ALA A 223 -4.07 -6.16 24.73
N ALA A 224 -4.62 -6.77 25.77
CA ALA A 224 -5.27 -6.07 26.87
C ALA A 224 -4.28 -5.58 27.95
N ASP A 225 -3.03 -6.05 27.94
CA ASP A 225 -1.99 -5.56 28.85
C ASP A 225 -1.56 -4.14 28.42
N PRO A 226 -1.56 -3.15 29.34
CA PRO A 226 -1.18 -1.77 29.06
C PRO A 226 0.30 -1.58 28.69
#